data_4b446d72a04c3609333bb159af46f035
#
_entry.id   4b446d72a04c3609333bb159af46f035
#
_cell.length_a   1.000
_cell.length_b   1.000
_cell.length_c   1.000
_cell.angle_alpha   90.00
_cell.angle_beta   90.00
_cell.angle_gamma   90.00
#
_symmetry.space_group_name_H-M   'P 1'
#
loop_
_entity.id
_entity.type
_entity.pdbx_description
1 polymer ?
#
loop_
_entity_poly.entity_id
_entity_poly.type
_entity_poly.pdbx_seq_one_letter_code
_entity_poly.pdbx_strand_id
1 'polypeptide(L)'
;RDTIQRLAAMQYERNDVEFRRGVFRVRGEVLDIFPAENSETAVRLTLFDDEVESIHLFDPLTGHVLQRVPRFTVYPSSHYVTPRATVLRAIEAIKVELRERIEWFQKENKLVECQRVEQRTRFDLEMLAEMGFCKGIENYSRHLSGREPGEPPPTLIDYLPHDALMIVDESH
;
A
#
# COMPACT_ATOMS: atom_id res chain seq x y z
N ARG A 1 -3.73 17.37 11.31
CA ARG A 1 -3.91 15.96 11.78
C ARG A 1 -4.38 15.06 10.66
N ASP A 2 -5.37 15.45 9.87
CA ASP A 2 -5.90 14.63 8.77
C ASP A 2 -4.86 14.20 7.74
N THR A 3 -3.93 15.07 7.36
CA THR A 3 -2.88 14.76 6.40
C THR A 3 -1.98 13.62 6.88
N ILE A 4 -1.60 13.65 8.16
CA ILE A 4 -0.77 12.60 8.78
C ILE A 4 -1.53 11.27 8.82
N GLN A 5 -2.81 11.28 9.19
CA GLN A 5 -3.64 10.08 9.18
C GLN A 5 -3.79 9.49 7.77
N ARG A 6 -3.96 10.34 6.75
CA ARG A 6 -4.01 9.91 5.35
C ARG A 6 -2.69 9.30 4.88
N LEU A 7 -1.55 9.90 5.25
CA LEU A 7 -0.22 9.34 4.94
C LEU A 7 -0.03 7.96 5.59
N ALA A 8 -0.39 7.82 6.87
CA ALA A 8 -0.34 6.53 7.55
C ALA A 8 -1.29 5.49 6.89
N ALA A 9 -2.51 5.90 6.49
CA ALA A 9 -3.44 5.03 5.75
C ALA A 9 -2.90 4.63 4.37
N MET A 10 -2.06 5.46 3.74
CA MET A 10 -1.34 5.16 2.51
C MET A 10 -0.03 4.38 2.72
N GLN A 11 0.20 3.84 3.91
CA GLN A 11 1.36 3.04 4.30
C GLN A 11 2.69 3.81 4.29
N TYR A 12 2.66 5.15 4.48
CA TYR A 12 3.84 5.93 4.74
C TYR A 12 4.28 5.76 6.20
N GLU A 13 5.58 5.58 6.41
CA GLU A 13 6.18 5.49 7.72
C GLU A 13 6.54 6.89 8.25
N ARG A 14 6.28 7.16 9.53
CA ARG A 14 6.82 8.35 10.18
C ARG A 14 8.24 8.06 10.68
N ASN A 15 9.20 8.80 10.17
CA ASN A 15 10.57 8.71 10.65
C ASN A 15 11.24 10.11 10.59
N ASP A 16 11.51 10.68 11.75
CA ASP A 16 12.08 12.03 11.84
C ASP A 16 13.62 12.02 11.71
N VAL A 17 14.26 10.84 11.71
CA VAL A 17 15.70 10.65 11.63
C VAL A 17 16.13 10.22 10.23
N GLU A 18 15.62 9.10 9.75
CA GLU A 18 15.96 8.55 8.44
C GLU A 18 14.89 8.92 7.42
N PHE A 19 15.22 9.85 6.52
CA PHE A 19 14.30 10.36 5.52
C PHE A 19 14.56 9.68 4.17
N ARG A 20 13.76 8.66 3.85
CA ARG A 20 13.83 7.83 2.64
C ARG A 20 12.47 7.76 1.95
N ARG A 21 12.40 7.14 0.77
CA ARG A 21 11.14 6.96 0.03
C ARG A 21 10.11 6.23 0.87
N GLY A 22 8.86 6.67 0.81
CA GLY A 22 7.76 6.12 1.60
C GLY A 22 7.75 6.59 3.06
N VAL A 23 8.56 7.59 3.40
CA VAL A 23 8.65 8.17 4.74
C VAL A 23 8.14 9.60 4.76
N PHE A 24 7.52 10.00 5.86
CA PHE A 24 7.27 11.40 6.17
C PHE A 24 7.86 11.76 7.53
N ARG A 25 8.18 13.04 7.71
CA ARG A 25 8.64 13.59 9.00
C ARG A 25 7.94 14.90 9.32
N VAL A 26 7.81 15.19 10.61
CA VAL A 26 7.12 16.39 11.09
C VAL A 26 8.08 17.18 11.99
N ARG A 27 8.28 18.45 11.66
CA ARG A 27 9.12 19.38 12.44
C ARG A 27 8.40 20.70 12.63
N GLY A 28 7.75 20.87 13.78
CA GLY A 28 6.90 22.02 14.03
C GLY A 28 5.74 22.10 13.04
N GLU A 29 5.64 23.18 12.30
CA GLU A 29 4.64 23.44 11.27
C GLU A 29 5.03 22.93 9.89
N VAL A 30 6.13 22.18 9.77
CA VAL A 30 6.63 21.63 8.51
C VAL A 30 6.40 20.12 8.46
N LEU A 31 5.78 19.68 7.38
CA LEU A 31 5.60 18.27 7.04
C LEU A 31 6.38 17.99 5.75
N ASP A 32 7.42 17.20 5.85
CA ASP A 32 8.19 16.69 4.70
C ASP A 32 7.73 15.27 4.35
N ILE A 33 7.49 15.04 3.07
CA ILE A 33 7.06 13.74 2.51
C ILE A 33 8.06 13.33 1.44
N PHE A 34 8.60 12.12 1.53
CA PHE A 34 9.37 11.55 0.43
C PHE A 34 8.51 10.53 -0.34
N PRO A 35 7.95 10.92 -1.50
CA PRO A 35 7.06 10.08 -2.27
C PRO A 35 7.73 8.75 -2.64
N ALA A 36 6.97 7.66 -2.58
CA ALA A 36 7.51 6.32 -2.84
C ALA A 36 7.95 6.13 -4.31
N GLU A 37 7.26 6.81 -5.22
CA GLU A 37 7.49 6.77 -6.68
C GLU A 37 8.64 7.67 -7.13
N ASN A 38 9.12 8.58 -6.27
CA ASN A 38 10.17 9.55 -6.64
C ASN A 38 11.51 9.19 -6.00
N SER A 39 12.60 9.31 -6.74
CA SER A 39 13.95 9.01 -6.24
C SER A 39 14.78 10.26 -5.89
N GLU A 40 14.40 11.43 -6.41
CA GLU A 40 15.23 12.62 -6.37
C GLU A 40 14.56 13.82 -5.70
N THR A 41 13.24 13.79 -5.57
CA THR A 41 12.47 14.94 -5.12
C THR A 41 11.55 14.58 -3.97
N ALA A 42 11.62 15.34 -2.89
CA ALA A 42 10.69 15.29 -1.77
C ALA A 42 9.79 16.53 -1.76
N VAL A 43 8.71 16.44 -1.00
CA VAL A 43 7.68 17.49 -0.89
C VAL A 43 7.66 18.04 0.52
N ARG A 44 7.70 19.35 0.63
CA ARG A 44 7.57 20.08 1.89
C ARG A 44 6.27 20.86 1.93
N LEU A 45 5.45 20.60 2.91
CA LEU A 45 4.29 21.41 3.25
C LEU A 45 4.62 22.28 4.45
N THR A 46 4.44 23.59 4.30
CA THR A 46 4.45 24.51 5.43
C THR A 46 3.01 24.75 5.83
N LEU A 47 2.69 24.57 7.10
CA LEU A 47 1.37 24.73 7.67
C LEU A 47 1.34 26.03 8.48
N PHE A 48 0.21 26.70 8.45
CA PHE A 48 -0.12 27.76 9.38
C PHE A 48 -1.46 27.39 10.02
N ASP A 49 -1.43 27.05 11.30
CA ASP A 49 -2.57 26.46 12.02
C ASP A 49 -3.07 25.19 11.30
N ASP A 50 -4.27 25.14 10.82
CA ASP A 50 -4.85 23.99 10.09
C ASP A 50 -4.80 24.14 8.55
N GLU A 51 -4.18 25.19 8.02
CA GLU A 51 -4.11 25.48 6.59
C GLU A 51 -2.72 25.22 6.00
N VAL A 52 -2.69 24.79 4.73
CA VAL A 52 -1.42 24.65 3.98
C VAL A 52 -1.06 26.02 3.39
N GLU A 53 -0.03 26.65 3.94
CA GLU A 53 0.48 27.92 3.48
C GLU A 53 1.25 27.80 2.16
N SER A 54 2.09 26.77 2.05
CA SER A 54 2.88 26.54 0.85
C SER A 54 3.26 25.08 0.67
N ILE A 55 3.47 24.71 -0.60
CA ILE A 55 4.01 23.41 -1.01
C ILE A 55 5.26 23.64 -1.83
N HIS A 56 6.37 23.03 -1.42
CA HIS A 56 7.65 23.11 -2.13
C HIS A 56 8.17 21.73 -2.48
N LEU A 57 8.76 21.62 -3.65
CA LEU A 57 9.61 20.50 -4.02
C LEU A 57 11.02 20.80 -3.55
N PHE A 58 11.71 19.81 -2.98
CA PHE A 58 13.08 19.98 -2.51
C PHE A 58 13.91 18.71 -2.70
N ASP A 59 15.20 18.87 -2.78
CA ASP A 59 16.17 17.78 -2.81
C ASP A 59 16.28 17.16 -1.40
N PRO A 60 15.93 15.87 -1.20
CA PRO A 60 15.94 15.23 0.11
C PRO A 60 17.33 15.07 0.73
N LEU A 61 18.40 15.09 -0.07
CA LEU A 61 19.79 14.97 0.39
C LEU A 61 20.34 16.29 0.92
N THR A 62 20.14 17.36 0.15
CA THR A 62 20.69 18.69 0.46
C THR A 62 19.72 19.57 1.23
N GLY A 63 18.42 19.28 1.15
CA GLY A 63 17.37 20.14 1.67
C GLY A 63 17.08 21.38 0.82
N HIS A 64 17.75 21.52 -0.32
CA HIS A 64 17.59 22.68 -1.20
C HIS A 64 16.20 22.71 -1.84
N VAL A 65 15.52 23.85 -1.73
CA VAL A 65 14.21 24.07 -2.35
C VAL A 65 14.38 24.24 -3.86
N LEU A 66 13.70 23.39 -4.61
CA LEU A 66 13.75 23.39 -6.08
C LEU A 66 12.66 24.27 -6.67
N GLN A 67 11.41 24.11 -6.20
CA GLN A 67 10.27 24.78 -6.79
C GLN A 67 9.10 24.87 -5.80
N ARG A 68 8.34 25.98 -5.86
CA ARG A 68 7.02 26.08 -5.24
C ARG A 68 5.96 25.60 -6.21
N VAL A 69 5.03 24.77 -5.73
CA VAL A 69 3.94 24.22 -6.55
C VAL A 69 2.59 24.50 -5.89
N PRO A 70 1.52 24.72 -6.67
CA PRO A 70 0.19 24.98 -6.12
C PRO A 70 -0.50 23.72 -5.62
N ARG A 71 -0.09 22.54 -6.10
CA ARG A 71 -0.62 21.23 -5.71
C ARG A 71 0.43 20.15 -5.95
N PHE A 72 0.32 19.07 -5.19
CA PHE A 72 1.09 17.85 -5.40
C PHE A 72 0.23 16.63 -5.08
N THR A 73 0.35 15.57 -5.87
CA THR A 73 -0.34 14.31 -5.63
C THR A 73 0.64 13.32 -5.00
N VAL A 74 0.28 12.79 -3.83
CA VAL A 74 1.04 11.73 -3.16
C VAL A 74 0.31 10.42 -3.40
N TYR A 75 1.00 9.45 -3.99
CA TYR A 75 0.50 8.11 -4.21
C TYR A 75 0.83 7.19 -3.03
N PRO A 76 0.08 6.09 -2.83
CA PRO A 76 0.39 5.11 -1.77
C PRO A 76 1.81 4.57 -1.86
N SER A 77 2.44 4.31 -0.69
CA SER A 77 3.82 3.80 -0.65
C SER A 77 3.94 2.29 -0.88
N SER A 78 2.84 1.58 -0.95
CA SER A 78 2.78 0.13 -1.13
C SER A 78 1.64 -0.27 -2.06
N HIS A 79 1.68 -1.53 -2.52
CA HIS A 79 0.59 -2.14 -3.29
C HIS A 79 -0.58 -2.53 -2.38
N TYR A 80 -1.78 -2.64 -2.97
CA TYR A 80 -3.00 -3.06 -2.29
C TYR A 80 -3.39 -2.19 -1.07
N VAL A 81 -3.04 -0.92 -1.12
CA VAL A 81 -3.56 0.07 -0.16
C VAL A 81 -5.01 0.35 -0.49
N THR A 82 -5.91 -0.26 0.26
CA THR A 82 -7.35 -0.22 0.03
C THR A 82 -8.08 0.40 1.22
N PRO A 83 -9.29 0.98 1.00
CA PRO A 83 -10.09 1.52 2.09
C PRO A 83 -10.38 0.46 3.17
N ARG A 84 -10.39 0.89 4.43
CA ARG A 84 -10.62 0.01 5.60
C ARG A 84 -11.87 -0.86 5.45
N ALA A 85 -12.97 -0.31 4.91
CA ALA A 85 -14.19 -1.08 4.68
C ALA A 85 -14.00 -2.24 3.69
N THR A 86 -13.16 -2.06 2.67
CA THR A 86 -12.82 -3.12 1.71
C THR A 86 -11.96 -4.19 2.36
N VAL A 87 -10.96 -3.80 3.17
CA VAL A 87 -10.14 -4.76 3.93
C VAL A 87 -11.01 -5.61 4.87
N LEU A 88 -11.93 -5.00 5.61
CA LEU A 88 -12.81 -5.74 6.52
C LEU A 88 -13.73 -6.73 5.77
N ARG A 89 -14.28 -6.35 4.62
CA ARG A 89 -15.04 -7.29 3.78
C ARG A 89 -14.19 -8.43 3.26
N ALA A 90 -12.96 -8.13 2.81
CA ALA A 90 -12.01 -9.14 2.37
C ALA A 90 -11.68 -10.14 3.48
N ILE A 91 -11.45 -9.67 4.72
CA ILE A 91 -11.21 -10.52 5.89
C ILE A 91 -12.35 -11.52 6.09
N GLU A 92 -13.61 -11.09 6.02
CA GLU A 92 -14.75 -12.00 6.20
C GLU A 92 -14.84 -13.02 5.05
N ALA A 93 -14.60 -12.61 3.81
CA ALA A 93 -14.58 -13.52 2.66
C ALA A 93 -13.44 -14.55 2.75
N ILE A 94 -12.24 -14.13 3.18
CA ILE A 94 -11.09 -15.01 3.39
C ILE A 94 -11.37 -16.04 4.51
N LYS A 95 -12.04 -15.63 5.60
CA LYS A 95 -12.44 -16.55 6.67
C LYS A 95 -13.38 -17.65 6.18
N VAL A 96 -14.29 -17.34 5.25
CA VAL A 96 -15.20 -18.33 4.65
C VAL A 96 -14.38 -19.32 3.82
N GLU A 97 -13.55 -18.85 2.90
CA GLU A 97 -12.70 -19.67 2.05
C GLU A 97 -11.73 -20.53 2.87
N LEU A 98 -11.15 -19.98 3.95
CA LEU A 98 -10.28 -20.73 4.85
C LEU A 98 -11.00 -21.94 5.48
N ARG A 99 -12.25 -21.76 5.95
CA ARG A 99 -13.03 -22.87 6.52
C ARG A 99 -13.26 -23.99 5.52
N GLU A 100 -13.69 -23.65 4.31
CA GLU A 100 -13.90 -24.61 3.23
C GLU A 100 -12.60 -25.35 2.89
N ARG A 101 -11.47 -24.62 2.87
CA ARG A 101 -10.17 -25.20 2.59
C ARG A 101 -9.66 -26.14 3.69
N ILE A 102 -9.89 -25.79 4.96
CA ILE A 102 -9.57 -26.62 6.11
C ILE A 102 -10.38 -27.95 6.03
N GLU A 103 -11.68 -27.88 5.78
CA GLU A 103 -12.52 -29.07 5.63
C GLU A 103 -12.04 -29.97 4.48
N TRP A 104 -11.63 -29.39 3.38
CA TRP A 104 -11.08 -30.12 2.25
C TRP A 104 -9.76 -30.82 2.62
N PHE A 105 -8.81 -30.13 3.26
CA PHE A 105 -7.54 -30.74 3.70
C PHE A 105 -7.76 -31.88 4.70
N GLN A 106 -8.72 -31.74 5.61
CA GLN A 106 -9.07 -32.78 6.56
C GLN A 106 -9.63 -34.04 5.88
N LYS A 107 -10.53 -33.87 4.91
CA LYS A 107 -11.07 -34.96 4.09
C LYS A 107 -9.99 -35.70 3.31
N GLU A 108 -9.02 -34.98 2.78
CA GLU A 108 -7.87 -35.51 2.04
C GLU A 108 -6.75 -36.05 2.95
N ASN A 109 -6.94 -36.02 4.27
CA ASN A 109 -5.93 -36.42 5.28
C ASN A 109 -4.60 -35.68 5.19
N LYS A 110 -4.63 -34.43 4.73
CA LYS A 110 -3.47 -33.52 4.58
C LYS A 110 -3.31 -32.62 5.80
N LEU A 111 -3.04 -33.23 6.97
CA LEU A 111 -3.09 -32.52 8.24
C LEU A 111 -1.99 -31.48 8.42
N VAL A 112 -0.79 -31.69 7.87
CA VAL A 112 0.33 -30.75 7.95
C VAL A 112 0.05 -29.52 7.11
N GLU A 113 -0.43 -29.70 5.89
CA GLU A 113 -0.82 -28.61 4.99
C GLU A 113 -1.98 -27.81 5.59
N CYS A 114 -2.96 -28.51 6.15
CA CYS A 114 -4.08 -27.92 6.87
C CYS A 114 -3.60 -26.97 7.96
N GLN A 115 -2.76 -27.46 8.87
CA GLN A 115 -2.22 -26.67 9.97
C GLN A 115 -1.43 -25.44 9.49
N ARG A 116 -0.56 -25.61 8.47
CA ARG A 116 0.25 -24.51 7.92
C ARG A 116 -0.63 -23.43 7.30
N VAL A 117 -1.60 -23.81 6.48
CA VAL A 117 -2.50 -22.84 5.84
C VAL A 117 -3.32 -22.12 6.90
N GLU A 118 -3.89 -22.85 7.87
CA GLU A 118 -4.68 -22.25 8.93
C GLU A 118 -3.87 -21.24 9.75
N GLN A 119 -2.70 -21.62 10.26
CA GLN A 119 -1.86 -20.75 11.08
C GLN A 119 -1.43 -19.50 10.31
N ARG A 120 -0.98 -19.68 9.06
CA ARG A 120 -0.55 -18.57 8.23
C ARG A 120 -1.69 -17.60 7.93
N THR A 121 -2.82 -18.13 7.47
CA THR A 121 -3.95 -17.27 7.10
C THR A 121 -4.52 -16.54 8.32
N ARG A 122 -4.61 -17.18 9.49
CA ARG A 122 -5.05 -16.51 10.72
C ARG A 122 -4.14 -15.36 11.11
N PHE A 123 -2.82 -15.56 11.06
CA PHE A 123 -1.85 -14.51 11.31
C PHE A 123 -1.98 -13.35 10.30
N ASP A 124 -2.09 -13.66 9.00
CA ASP A 124 -2.26 -12.66 7.96
C ASP A 124 -3.56 -11.85 8.14
N LEU A 125 -4.65 -12.50 8.58
CA LEU A 125 -5.91 -11.83 8.89
C LEU A 125 -5.81 -10.86 10.08
N GLU A 126 -5.05 -11.23 11.12
CA GLU A 126 -4.76 -10.33 12.24
C GLU A 126 -3.98 -9.11 11.77
N MET A 127 -2.92 -9.32 10.96
CA MET A 127 -2.14 -8.23 10.39
C MET A 127 -2.98 -7.31 9.50
N LEU A 128 -3.86 -7.87 8.65
CA LEU A 128 -4.80 -7.09 7.84
C LEU A 128 -5.79 -6.31 8.71
N ALA A 129 -6.27 -6.91 9.79
CA ALA A 129 -7.19 -6.26 10.71
C ALA A 129 -6.56 -5.08 11.47
N GLU A 130 -5.33 -5.24 11.95
CA GLU A 130 -4.66 -4.23 12.78
C GLU A 130 -3.92 -3.18 11.93
N MET A 131 -3.15 -3.63 10.94
CA MET A 131 -2.23 -2.78 10.18
C MET A 131 -2.77 -2.41 8.79
N GLY A 132 -3.84 -3.07 8.30
CA GLY A 132 -4.32 -2.93 6.92
C GLY A 132 -3.38 -3.54 5.87
N PHE A 133 -2.37 -4.30 6.29
CA PHE A 133 -1.35 -4.91 5.44
C PHE A 133 -0.86 -6.23 6.04
N CYS A 134 -0.46 -7.19 5.20
CA CYS A 134 0.27 -8.39 5.60
C CYS A 134 1.35 -8.74 4.57
N LYS A 135 2.35 -9.52 5.00
CA LYS A 135 3.39 -10.02 4.09
C LYS A 135 2.78 -11.06 3.15
N GLY A 136 2.90 -10.86 1.83
CA GLY A 136 2.27 -11.71 0.83
C GLY A 136 0.80 -11.35 0.59
N ILE A 137 0.45 -10.07 0.77
CA ILE A 137 -0.91 -9.54 0.57
C ILE A 137 -1.46 -9.86 -0.83
N GLU A 138 -0.59 -10.04 -1.83
CA GLU A 138 -0.94 -10.45 -3.19
C GLU A 138 -1.68 -11.79 -3.24
N ASN A 139 -1.46 -12.68 -2.27
CA ASN A 139 -2.19 -13.94 -2.16
C ASN A 139 -3.70 -13.74 -1.88
N TYR A 140 -4.08 -12.57 -1.41
CA TYR A 140 -5.46 -12.19 -1.14
C TYR A 140 -6.02 -11.19 -2.16
N SER A 141 -5.31 -10.98 -3.27
CA SER A 141 -5.63 -9.98 -4.31
C SER A 141 -7.07 -10.08 -4.81
N ARG A 142 -7.61 -11.28 -5.01
CA ARG A 142 -8.99 -11.52 -5.43
C ARG A 142 -10.00 -10.86 -4.48
N HIS A 143 -9.84 -11.08 -3.18
CA HIS A 143 -10.73 -10.52 -2.15
C HIS A 143 -10.60 -8.99 -2.02
N LEU A 144 -9.37 -8.48 -2.16
CA LEU A 144 -9.09 -7.05 -2.06
C LEU A 144 -9.53 -6.27 -3.30
N SER A 145 -9.44 -6.88 -4.49
CA SER A 145 -9.87 -6.28 -5.76
C SER A 145 -11.35 -6.52 -6.09
N GLY A 146 -12.03 -7.42 -5.34
CA GLY A 146 -13.43 -7.77 -5.57
C GLY A 146 -13.68 -8.60 -6.84
N ARG A 147 -12.68 -9.34 -7.31
CA ARG A 147 -12.78 -10.21 -8.48
C ARG A 147 -13.40 -11.56 -8.13
N GLU A 148 -14.03 -12.17 -9.12
CA GLU A 148 -14.64 -13.50 -9.00
C GLU A 148 -13.57 -14.62 -9.01
N PRO A 149 -13.90 -15.81 -8.48
CA PRO A 149 -13.00 -16.96 -8.57
C PRO A 149 -12.68 -17.32 -10.02
N GLY A 150 -11.37 -17.45 -10.34
CA GLY A 150 -10.88 -17.77 -11.68
C GLY A 150 -10.57 -16.56 -12.55
N GLU A 151 -10.95 -15.35 -12.14
CA GLU A 151 -10.49 -14.13 -12.82
C GLU A 151 -9.00 -13.87 -12.54
N PRO A 152 -8.22 -13.48 -13.58
CA PRO A 152 -6.82 -13.16 -13.40
C PRO A 152 -6.64 -11.92 -12.50
N PRO A 153 -5.57 -11.84 -11.69
CA PRO A 153 -5.26 -10.63 -10.94
C PRO A 153 -4.95 -9.46 -11.88
N PRO A 154 -5.13 -8.20 -11.44
CA PRO A 154 -4.73 -7.05 -12.23
C PRO A 154 -3.21 -7.08 -12.45
N THR A 155 -2.79 -6.86 -13.68
CA THR A 155 -1.40 -6.83 -14.12
C THR A 155 -0.98 -5.43 -14.53
N LEU A 156 0.32 -5.19 -14.68
CA LEU A 156 0.82 -3.92 -15.18
C LEU A 156 0.21 -3.54 -16.54
N ILE A 157 -0.10 -4.55 -17.38
CA ILE A 157 -0.67 -4.35 -18.72
C ILE A 157 -2.06 -3.71 -18.63
N ASP A 158 -2.85 -4.03 -17.60
CA ASP A 158 -4.20 -3.46 -17.42
C ASP A 158 -4.18 -1.94 -17.16
N TYR A 159 -3.04 -1.39 -16.77
CA TYR A 159 -2.85 0.05 -16.50
C TYR A 159 -2.23 0.83 -17.67
N LEU A 160 -1.85 0.13 -18.76
CA LEU A 160 -1.31 0.80 -19.92
C LEU A 160 -2.43 1.50 -20.71
N PRO A 161 -2.17 2.68 -21.28
CA PRO A 161 -3.10 3.30 -22.23
C PRO A 161 -3.40 2.36 -23.42
N HIS A 162 -4.62 2.41 -23.95
CA HIS A 162 -5.02 1.54 -25.06
C HIS A 162 -4.18 1.71 -26.33
N ASP A 163 -3.56 2.88 -26.51
CA ASP A 163 -2.69 3.23 -27.63
C ASP A 163 -1.20 3.13 -27.29
N ALA A 164 -0.85 2.49 -26.15
CA ALA A 164 0.54 2.31 -25.76
C ALA A 164 1.27 1.34 -26.68
N LEU A 165 2.47 1.72 -27.13
CA LEU A 165 3.42 0.82 -27.77
C LEU A 165 4.26 0.11 -26.72
N MET A 166 4.10 -1.21 -26.63
CA MET A 166 4.90 -2.05 -25.75
C MET A 166 6.03 -2.72 -26.54
N ILE A 167 7.27 -2.47 -26.11
CA ILE A 167 8.46 -3.13 -26.65
C ILE A 167 8.95 -4.10 -25.58
N VAL A 168 8.93 -5.39 -25.92
CA VAL A 168 9.36 -6.47 -25.02
C VAL A 168 10.74 -6.96 -25.49
N ASP A 169 11.73 -6.78 -24.63
CA ASP A 169 13.08 -7.32 -24.84
C ASP A 169 13.20 -8.67 -24.10
N GLU A 170 13.93 -9.61 -24.69
CA GLU A 170 14.15 -10.97 -24.12
C GLU A 170 12.86 -11.68 -23.70
N SER A 171 11.89 -11.76 -24.61
CA SER A 171 10.55 -12.31 -24.36
C SER A 171 10.45 -13.84 -24.21
N HIS A 172 11.57 -14.51 -23.98
CA HIS A 172 11.67 -15.98 -23.80
C HIS A 172 11.32 -16.49 -22.38
#